data_e929bb8bbd18057bd4bdf926b27c66e8
#
_entry.id   e929bb8bbd18057bd4bdf926b27c66e8
#
_cell.length_a   1.000
_cell.length_b   1.000
_cell.length_c   1.000
_cell.angle_alpha   90.00
_cell.angle_beta   90.00
_cell.angle_gamma   90.00
#
_symmetry.space_group_name_H-M   'P 1'
#
loop_
_entity.id
_entity.type
_entity.pdbx_description
1 polymer ?
#
loop_
_entity_poly.entity_id
_entity_poly.type
_entity_poly.pdbx_seq_one_letter_code
_entity_poly.pdbx_strand_id
1 'polypeptide(L)'
;MRRPALPDLEDPSYHNWVESCLPISSSTRAEPRMASADASTALRDSPFLKACRREPTDVTPIWLMRQAGRYMPEYREVRAKVSFLELCHDPALATEVTVTAAERLGVDAAILFADILLILQPLGFDLEFAKGEGPVIHNPIREAKDVDRVRPLVDVEPLGYVMQAVASIRSALKPTTPLIGFAGAPFTLACYAIEGGGSRHYEKAKAFMYRDKGAWDALMANLVDATALYLNAQAAAGAQALQLFDSWVGTLGPNDYQIYVQPHMRRLFGALDPSVPSIHFGTDTSTLLELQRDAGGSVVGLDWRIELAEGWDRLGPSVAVQGNLDPAVLFAPFEEVERRARRILDQAAGRPGHIFNLGHGIMPHTPVDHVLRLIDLVHEVSAGRSAG
;
A
#
# COMPACT_ATOMS: atom_id res chain seq x y z
N MET A 1 50.04 -6.02 -12.28
CA MET A 1 49.32 -6.64 -11.17
C MET A 1 48.85 -8.02 -11.63
N ARG A 2 49.31 -9.08 -10.96
CA ARG A 2 49.03 -10.48 -11.33
C ARG A 2 47.62 -10.87 -10.85
N ARG A 3 46.82 -11.53 -11.73
CA ARG A 3 45.58 -12.15 -11.35
C ARG A 3 45.80 -13.27 -10.34
N PRO A 4 44.95 -13.46 -9.32
CA PRO A 4 45.03 -14.63 -8.44
C PRO A 4 44.67 -15.89 -9.23
N ALA A 5 45.40 -16.98 -8.96
CA ALA A 5 45.15 -18.30 -9.55
C ALA A 5 43.89 -18.93 -8.97
N LEU A 6 43.16 -19.69 -9.81
CA LEU A 6 42.03 -20.51 -9.39
C LEU A 6 42.52 -21.63 -8.47
N PRO A 7 41.75 -22.04 -7.45
CA PRO A 7 42.15 -23.12 -6.56
C PRO A 7 42.10 -24.48 -7.29
N ASP A 8 43.02 -25.34 -6.89
CA ASP A 8 43.23 -26.67 -7.45
C ASP A 8 42.08 -27.61 -7.07
N LEU A 9 41.46 -28.24 -8.07
CA LEU A 9 40.28 -29.12 -7.90
C LEU A 9 40.65 -30.53 -7.40
N GLU A 10 41.92 -30.83 -7.10
CA GLU A 10 42.39 -32.13 -6.65
C GLU A 10 42.76 -32.20 -5.15
N ASP A 11 42.35 -31.17 -4.35
CA ASP A 11 42.59 -31.20 -2.90
C ASP A 11 41.60 -32.12 -2.19
N PRO A 12 42.09 -33.18 -1.49
CA PRO A 12 41.21 -34.13 -0.76
C PRO A 12 40.38 -33.48 0.35
N SER A 13 40.70 -32.27 0.81
CA SER A 13 39.94 -31.54 1.81
C SER A 13 38.60 -31.01 1.26
N TYR A 14 38.47 -30.92 -0.08
CA TYR A 14 37.25 -30.45 -0.75
C TYR A 14 36.13 -31.52 -0.75
N HIS A 15 36.49 -32.81 -0.74
CA HIS A 15 35.52 -33.90 -0.73
C HIS A 15 34.82 -34.11 0.62
N ASN A 16 35.45 -33.79 1.72
CA ASN A 16 34.87 -33.93 3.05
C ASN A 16 33.81 -32.84 3.40
N TRP A 17 33.77 -31.72 2.64
CA TRP A 17 32.79 -30.65 2.86
C TRP A 17 31.48 -30.93 2.12
N VAL A 18 31.53 -31.67 1.03
CA VAL A 18 30.35 -31.97 0.19
C VAL A 18 29.49 -33.09 0.81
N GLU A 19 30.07 -34.04 1.59
CA GLU A 19 29.32 -35.13 2.20
C GLU A 19 28.53 -34.73 3.47
N SER A 20 28.85 -33.60 4.08
CA SER A 20 28.11 -33.10 5.26
C SER A 20 26.86 -32.26 4.92
N CYS A 21 26.59 -32.04 3.63
CA CYS A 21 25.48 -31.24 3.14
C CYS A 21 24.47 -32.01 2.27
N LEU A 22 24.41 -33.32 2.33
CA LEU A 22 23.37 -34.09 1.63
C LEU A 22 22.15 -34.32 2.51
N PRO A 23 20.93 -34.20 1.93
CA PRO A 23 19.69 -34.10 2.67
C PRO A 23 19.25 -35.43 3.24
N ILE A 24 18.70 -35.43 4.44
CA ILE A 24 17.88 -36.48 5.01
C ILE A 24 16.76 -36.79 4.02
N SER A 25 16.73 -38.03 3.63
CA SER A 25 15.82 -38.62 2.65
C SER A 25 14.35 -38.52 3.03
N SER A 26 13.57 -38.49 1.99
CA SER A 26 12.18 -38.91 1.81
C SER A 26 11.08 -37.93 2.15
N SER A 27 10.52 -37.47 1.03
CA SER A 27 9.07 -37.45 0.77
C SER A 27 8.17 -36.91 1.86
N THR A 28 7.99 -35.61 1.82
CA THR A 28 6.64 -35.06 1.85
C THR A 28 6.68 -33.79 0.99
N ARG A 29 6.16 -33.86 -0.24
CA ARG A 29 5.65 -32.68 -0.92
C ARG A 29 4.75 -32.02 0.12
N ALA A 30 5.13 -30.83 0.59
CA ALA A 30 4.21 -29.99 1.29
C ALA A 30 3.11 -29.66 0.29
N GLU A 31 2.02 -30.40 0.35
CA GLU A 31 0.76 -29.93 -0.24
C GLU A 31 0.51 -28.54 0.34
N PRO A 32 0.01 -27.58 -0.48
CA PRO A 32 -0.42 -26.30 0.06
C PRO A 32 -1.43 -26.64 1.15
N ARG A 33 -1.11 -26.27 2.39
CA ARG A 33 -1.98 -26.45 3.55
C ARG A 33 -3.24 -25.66 3.22
N MET A 34 -4.28 -26.33 2.73
CA MET A 34 -5.60 -25.73 2.58
C MET A 34 -5.94 -25.17 3.95
N ALA A 35 -6.09 -23.83 4.02
CA ALA A 35 -6.61 -23.19 5.21
C ALA A 35 -7.90 -23.94 5.57
N SER A 36 -8.06 -24.36 6.82
CA SER A 36 -9.30 -25.00 7.25
C SER A 36 -10.45 -24.05 6.91
N ALA A 37 -11.64 -24.57 6.61
CA ALA A 37 -12.80 -23.74 6.33
C ALA A 37 -13.02 -22.69 7.45
N ASP A 38 -12.68 -23.04 8.69
CA ASP A 38 -12.73 -22.16 9.86
C ASP A 38 -11.76 -20.97 9.76
N ALA A 39 -10.53 -21.18 9.28
CA ALA A 39 -9.55 -20.11 9.12
C ALA A 39 -9.94 -19.15 7.99
N SER A 40 -10.50 -19.66 6.89
CA SER A 40 -11.03 -18.84 5.80
C SER A 40 -12.23 -17.98 6.26
N THR A 41 -13.12 -18.56 7.05
CA THR A 41 -14.27 -17.87 7.63
C THR A 41 -13.81 -16.80 8.63
N ALA A 42 -12.89 -17.12 9.54
CA ALA A 42 -12.34 -16.17 10.51
C ALA A 42 -11.67 -14.98 9.84
N LEU A 43 -10.96 -15.19 8.73
CA LEU A 43 -10.35 -14.12 7.95
C LEU A 43 -11.41 -13.21 7.30
N ARG A 44 -12.39 -13.81 6.63
CA ARG A 44 -13.49 -13.09 5.99
C ARG A 44 -14.30 -12.26 6.98
N ASP A 45 -14.48 -12.78 8.19
CA ASP A 45 -15.28 -12.17 9.26
C ASP A 45 -14.44 -11.25 10.17
N SER A 46 -13.18 -10.97 9.80
CA SER A 46 -12.35 -10.00 10.49
C SER A 46 -13.00 -8.60 10.51
N PRO A 47 -12.82 -7.81 11.59
CA PRO A 47 -13.41 -6.46 11.69
C PRO A 47 -13.09 -5.57 10.48
N PHE A 48 -11.84 -5.64 9.99
CA PHE A 48 -11.40 -4.85 8.84
C PHE A 48 -12.18 -5.20 7.56
N LEU A 49 -12.30 -6.49 7.21
CA LEU A 49 -13.03 -6.90 6.00
C LEU A 49 -14.53 -6.68 6.12
N LYS A 50 -15.11 -6.85 7.31
CA LYS A 50 -16.50 -6.45 7.58
C LYS A 50 -16.70 -4.96 7.35
N ALA A 51 -15.83 -4.11 7.89
CA ALA A 51 -15.90 -2.66 7.68
C ALA A 51 -15.79 -2.30 6.20
N CYS A 52 -14.90 -2.93 5.43
CA CYS A 52 -14.82 -2.73 3.97
C CYS A 52 -16.14 -3.04 3.27
N ARG A 53 -16.93 -4.00 3.77
CA ARG A 53 -18.26 -4.37 3.26
C ARG A 53 -19.42 -3.61 3.91
N ARG A 54 -19.11 -2.67 4.81
CA ARG A 54 -20.08 -1.89 5.59
C ARG A 54 -21.00 -2.78 6.45
N GLU A 55 -20.44 -3.86 6.95
CA GLU A 55 -21.08 -4.76 7.91
C GLU A 55 -20.78 -4.27 9.34
N PRO A 56 -21.67 -4.51 10.31
CA PRO A 56 -21.41 -4.21 11.71
C PRO A 56 -20.17 -4.94 12.24
N THR A 57 -19.41 -4.25 13.09
CA THR A 57 -18.20 -4.77 13.74
C THR A 57 -18.26 -4.52 15.25
N ASP A 58 -17.67 -5.41 16.05
CA ASP A 58 -17.64 -5.27 17.50
C ASP A 58 -16.73 -4.12 17.97
N VAL A 59 -15.73 -3.79 17.14
CA VAL A 59 -14.82 -2.67 17.33
C VAL A 59 -14.58 -1.97 16.00
N THR A 60 -14.22 -0.69 16.01
CA THR A 60 -13.72 0.00 14.82
C THR A 60 -12.33 -0.55 14.48
N PRO A 61 -12.15 -1.20 13.31
CA PRO A 61 -10.84 -1.72 12.93
C PRO A 61 -9.86 -0.58 12.66
N ILE A 62 -8.60 -0.81 13.04
CA ILE A 62 -7.50 0.14 12.85
C ILE A 62 -6.31 -0.53 12.17
N TRP A 63 -5.77 0.15 11.16
CA TRP A 63 -4.45 -0.08 10.62
C TRP A 63 -3.84 1.27 10.24
N LEU A 64 -2.54 1.35 10.00
CA LEU A 64 -1.90 2.63 9.81
C LEU A 64 -1.01 2.63 8.56
N MET A 65 -1.20 3.61 7.68
CA MET A 65 -0.33 3.80 6.53
C MET A 65 1.12 4.00 6.97
N ARG A 66 2.05 3.24 6.38
CA ARG A 66 3.47 3.16 6.77
C ARG A 66 3.69 2.58 8.18
N GLN A 67 2.80 1.67 8.63
CA GLN A 67 2.93 0.99 9.92
C GLN A 67 4.27 0.24 10.06
N ALA A 68 4.80 -0.38 9.00
CA ALA A 68 6.20 -0.77 8.92
C ALA A 68 7.03 0.42 8.39
N GLY A 69 7.78 1.11 9.25
CA GLY A 69 8.41 2.35 8.83
C GLY A 69 9.55 2.83 9.73
N ARG A 70 10.19 3.91 9.31
CA ARG A 70 11.41 4.47 9.93
C ARG A 70 11.28 4.84 11.41
N TYR A 71 10.08 4.99 11.92
CA TYR A 71 9.84 5.25 13.34
C TYR A 71 10.07 4.02 14.22
N MET A 72 9.94 2.79 13.67
CA MET A 72 10.15 1.53 14.37
C MET A 72 11.63 1.15 14.45
N PRO A 73 12.16 0.78 15.64
CA PRO A 73 13.53 0.29 15.79
C PRO A 73 13.81 -0.94 14.89
N GLU A 74 12.91 -1.92 14.87
CA GLU A 74 13.05 -3.17 14.13
C GLU A 74 13.21 -2.92 12.62
N TYR A 75 12.43 -2.02 12.07
CA TYR A 75 12.58 -1.59 10.69
C TYR A 75 13.95 -0.96 10.43
N ARG A 76 14.42 -0.09 11.35
CA ARG A 76 15.74 0.55 11.20
C ARG A 76 16.88 -0.45 11.25
N GLU A 77 16.78 -1.51 12.06
CA GLU A 77 17.78 -2.59 12.12
C GLU A 77 17.91 -3.33 10.79
N VAL A 78 16.81 -3.63 10.11
CA VAL A 78 16.82 -4.22 8.77
C VAL A 78 17.41 -3.23 7.76
N ARG A 79 16.95 -1.97 7.78
CA ARG A 79 17.41 -0.92 6.85
C ARG A 79 18.88 -0.52 7.03
N ALA A 80 19.48 -0.80 8.16
CA ALA A 80 20.92 -0.58 8.37
C ALA A 80 21.79 -1.57 7.57
N LYS A 81 21.24 -2.71 7.17
CA LYS A 81 21.96 -3.80 6.48
C LYS A 81 21.80 -3.76 4.96
N VAL A 82 20.70 -3.21 4.46
CA VAL A 82 20.35 -3.24 3.04
C VAL A 82 19.81 -1.88 2.57
N SER A 83 19.89 -1.59 1.28
CA SER A 83 19.24 -0.43 0.65
C SER A 83 17.73 -0.57 0.64
N PHE A 84 17.00 0.50 0.30
CA PHE A 84 15.54 0.47 0.25
C PHE A 84 15.03 -0.47 -0.87
N LEU A 85 15.66 -0.41 -2.05
CA LEU A 85 15.27 -1.29 -3.16
C LEU A 85 15.63 -2.76 -2.87
N GLU A 86 16.78 -3.03 -2.28
CA GLU A 86 17.13 -4.39 -1.86
C GLU A 86 16.10 -4.96 -0.87
N LEU A 87 15.65 -4.15 0.11
CA LEU A 87 14.58 -4.56 1.02
C LEU A 87 13.27 -4.85 0.29
N CYS A 88 12.88 -4.01 -0.67
CA CYS A 88 11.67 -4.22 -1.46
C CYS A 88 11.75 -5.44 -2.38
N HIS A 89 12.95 -5.76 -2.90
CA HIS A 89 13.18 -6.86 -3.82
C HIS A 89 13.40 -8.21 -3.11
N ASP A 90 13.60 -8.21 -1.80
CA ASP A 90 13.78 -9.44 -1.00
C ASP A 90 12.46 -9.83 -0.31
N PRO A 91 11.79 -10.91 -0.76
CA PRO A 91 10.53 -11.36 -0.17
C PRO A 91 10.63 -11.72 1.31
N ALA A 92 11.79 -12.23 1.76
CA ALA A 92 11.98 -12.61 3.16
C ALA A 92 12.07 -11.37 4.05
N LEU A 93 12.82 -10.35 3.65
CA LEU A 93 12.94 -9.10 4.38
C LEU A 93 11.63 -8.30 4.36
N ALA A 94 10.93 -8.25 3.22
CA ALA A 94 9.61 -7.64 3.13
C ALA A 94 8.59 -8.33 4.05
N THR A 95 8.68 -9.67 4.16
CA THR A 95 7.86 -10.45 5.09
C THR A 95 8.20 -10.11 6.53
N GLU A 96 9.47 -10.12 6.90
CA GLU A 96 9.93 -9.81 8.26
C GLU A 96 9.40 -8.45 8.72
N VAL A 97 9.63 -7.39 7.95
CA VAL A 97 9.21 -6.04 8.36
C VAL A 97 7.69 -5.87 8.41
N THR A 98 6.96 -6.54 7.51
CA THR A 98 5.48 -6.47 7.50
C THR A 98 4.88 -7.17 8.71
N VAL A 99 5.28 -8.42 8.96
CA VAL A 99 4.73 -9.25 10.04
C VAL A 99 5.12 -8.68 11.39
N THR A 100 6.39 -8.31 11.58
CA THR A 100 6.87 -7.69 12.82
C THR A 100 6.07 -6.43 13.16
N ALA A 101 5.81 -5.57 12.18
CA ALA A 101 5.01 -4.36 12.43
C ALA A 101 3.56 -4.69 12.81
N ALA A 102 2.92 -5.61 12.08
CA ALA A 102 1.53 -5.97 12.35
C ALA A 102 1.36 -6.62 13.73
N GLU A 103 2.26 -7.53 14.10
CA GLU A 103 2.21 -8.22 15.40
C GLU A 103 2.52 -7.30 16.57
N ARG A 104 3.58 -6.47 16.42
CA ARG A 104 3.97 -5.53 17.48
C ARG A 104 2.91 -4.49 17.77
N LEU A 105 2.25 -3.98 16.74
CA LEU A 105 1.24 -2.95 16.86
C LEU A 105 -0.14 -3.51 17.24
N GLY A 106 -0.44 -4.75 16.96
CA GLY A 106 -1.75 -5.34 17.21
C GLY A 106 -2.86 -4.79 16.31
N VAL A 107 -2.53 -4.38 15.10
CA VAL A 107 -3.47 -3.82 14.11
C VAL A 107 -4.41 -4.88 13.52
N ASP A 108 -5.57 -4.43 13.02
CA ASP A 108 -6.60 -5.28 12.43
C ASP A 108 -6.36 -5.64 10.95
N ALA A 109 -5.39 -5.02 10.32
CA ALA A 109 -4.91 -5.40 8.99
C ALA A 109 -3.42 -5.10 8.83
N ALA A 110 -2.71 -5.97 8.12
CA ALA A 110 -1.34 -5.70 7.69
C ALA A 110 -1.37 -5.08 6.28
N ILE A 111 -0.42 -4.19 5.99
CA ILE A 111 -0.17 -3.75 4.61
C ILE A 111 1.19 -4.26 4.16
N LEU A 112 1.24 -4.81 2.95
CA LEU A 112 2.46 -5.23 2.29
C LEU A 112 3.55 -4.16 2.40
N PHE A 113 4.78 -4.54 2.74
CA PHE A 113 5.93 -3.65 2.60
C PHE A 113 6.44 -3.68 1.15
N ALA A 114 6.28 -2.59 0.45
CA ALA A 114 6.73 -2.36 -0.91
C ALA A 114 6.78 -0.83 -1.17
N ASP A 115 6.99 -0.43 -2.42
CA ASP A 115 6.87 0.97 -2.83
C ASP A 115 5.93 1.10 -4.04
N ILE A 116 5.20 2.23 -4.10
CA ILE A 116 4.25 2.51 -5.18
C ILE A 116 4.89 2.64 -6.56
N LEU A 117 6.21 2.89 -6.62
CA LEU A 117 6.93 3.16 -7.87
C LEU A 117 7.61 1.92 -8.46
N LEU A 118 7.65 0.77 -7.75
CA LEU A 118 8.29 -0.45 -8.26
C LEU A 118 7.72 -0.89 -9.61
N ILE A 119 6.43 -0.67 -9.83
CA ILE A 119 5.74 -0.96 -11.08
C ILE A 119 6.32 -0.18 -12.28
N LEU A 120 6.97 0.97 -12.05
CA LEU A 120 7.56 1.77 -13.13
C LEU A 120 8.81 1.13 -13.73
N GLN A 121 9.53 0.28 -12.98
CA GLN A 121 10.74 -0.39 -13.48
C GLN A 121 10.47 -1.28 -14.70
N PRO A 122 9.53 -2.23 -14.67
CA PRO A 122 9.23 -3.04 -15.87
C PRO A 122 8.61 -2.23 -17.01
N LEU A 123 7.99 -1.08 -16.72
CA LEU A 123 7.50 -0.16 -17.75
C LEU A 123 8.63 0.61 -18.45
N GLY A 124 9.89 0.43 -18.02
CA GLY A 124 11.08 0.99 -18.66
C GLY A 124 11.59 2.29 -18.05
N PHE A 125 11.15 2.63 -16.84
CA PHE A 125 11.69 3.77 -16.08
C PHE A 125 12.89 3.37 -15.25
N ASP A 126 13.93 4.21 -15.30
CA ASP A 126 15.16 4.06 -14.51
C ASP A 126 14.98 4.72 -13.15
N LEU A 127 14.51 3.91 -12.19
CA LEU A 127 14.13 4.33 -10.85
C LEU A 127 15.26 4.09 -9.85
N GLU A 128 15.63 5.14 -9.12
CA GLU A 128 16.57 5.11 -8.00
C GLU A 128 15.91 5.72 -6.76
N PHE A 129 16.32 5.25 -5.57
CA PHE A 129 16.03 5.89 -4.29
C PHE A 129 17.30 6.46 -3.71
N ALA A 130 17.62 7.70 -4.08
CA ALA A 130 18.81 8.40 -3.63
C ALA A 130 18.78 8.67 -2.12
N LYS A 131 19.91 8.53 -1.45
CA LYS A 131 20.02 8.70 0.00
C LYS A 131 19.71 10.15 0.39
N GLY A 132 18.55 10.34 1.07
CA GLY A 132 18.11 11.67 1.54
C GLY A 132 17.26 12.47 0.55
N GLU A 133 17.18 12.08 -0.71
CA GLU A 133 16.45 12.83 -1.76
C GLU A 133 15.10 12.21 -2.15
N GLY A 134 14.86 10.95 -1.79
CA GLY A 134 13.66 10.22 -2.20
C GLY A 134 13.81 9.55 -3.57
N PRO A 135 12.68 9.25 -4.27
CA PRO A 135 12.71 8.61 -5.57
C PRO A 135 13.18 9.56 -6.67
N VAL A 136 14.04 9.06 -7.57
CA VAL A 136 14.55 9.75 -8.75
C VAL A 136 14.31 8.85 -9.96
N ILE A 137 13.75 9.42 -11.04
CA ILE A 137 13.61 8.75 -12.34
C ILE A 137 14.54 9.45 -13.32
N HIS A 138 15.59 8.75 -13.75
CA HIS A 138 16.67 9.32 -14.59
C HIS A 138 16.26 9.54 -16.04
N ASN A 139 15.22 8.84 -16.51
CA ASN A 139 14.68 8.95 -17.85
C ASN A 139 13.20 9.37 -17.86
N PRO A 140 12.83 10.54 -17.29
CA PRO A 140 11.44 10.95 -17.21
C PRO A 140 10.86 11.29 -18.60
N ILE A 141 9.52 11.31 -18.68
CA ILE A 141 8.77 11.75 -19.86
C ILE A 141 8.86 13.29 -19.94
N ARG A 142 9.26 13.82 -21.11
CA ARG A 142 9.35 15.26 -21.38
C ARG A 142 8.46 15.69 -22.53
N GLU A 143 8.28 14.84 -23.52
CA GLU A 143 7.54 15.11 -24.75
C GLU A 143 6.59 13.96 -25.08
N ALA A 144 5.60 14.21 -25.93
CA ALA A 144 4.60 13.21 -26.32
C ALA A 144 5.22 11.93 -26.87
N LYS A 145 6.28 12.04 -27.69
CA LYS A 145 7.01 10.89 -28.24
C LYS A 145 7.67 9.98 -27.18
N ASP A 146 7.93 10.52 -25.97
CA ASP A 146 8.52 9.73 -24.88
C ASP A 146 7.52 8.69 -24.34
N VAL A 147 6.22 8.86 -24.57
CA VAL A 147 5.20 7.88 -24.18
C VAL A 147 5.35 6.57 -24.97
N ASP A 148 5.83 6.63 -26.20
CA ASP A 148 6.01 5.45 -27.07
C ASP A 148 7.07 4.46 -26.51
N ARG A 149 7.97 4.92 -25.62
CA ARG A 149 8.97 4.06 -24.98
C ARG A 149 8.47 3.37 -23.71
N VAL A 150 7.29 3.78 -23.19
CA VAL A 150 6.70 3.14 -22.02
C VAL A 150 6.19 1.76 -22.40
N ARG A 151 6.81 0.74 -21.83
CA ARG A 151 6.51 -0.65 -22.18
C ARG A 151 5.19 -1.08 -21.54
N PRO A 152 4.32 -1.81 -22.24
CA PRO A 152 3.18 -2.44 -21.59
C PRO A 152 3.66 -3.53 -20.62
N LEU A 153 3.03 -3.63 -19.45
CA LEU A 153 3.21 -4.78 -18.58
C LEU A 153 2.33 -5.92 -19.07
N VAL A 154 2.95 -6.93 -19.70
CA VAL A 154 2.21 -8.07 -20.28
C VAL A 154 1.96 -9.19 -19.27
N ASP A 155 2.82 -9.30 -18.24
CA ASP A 155 2.71 -10.20 -17.10
C ASP A 155 3.41 -9.60 -15.88
N VAL A 156 3.31 -10.26 -14.72
CA VAL A 156 3.88 -9.80 -13.47
C VAL A 156 5.21 -10.47 -13.11
N GLU A 157 5.81 -11.22 -14.03
CA GLU A 157 7.09 -11.91 -13.75
C GLU A 157 8.18 -10.94 -13.26
N PRO A 158 8.36 -9.74 -13.85
CA PRO A 158 9.35 -8.77 -13.38
C PRO A 158 9.09 -8.26 -11.95
N LEU A 159 7.88 -8.42 -11.43
CA LEU A 159 7.45 -8.06 -10.07
C LEU A 159 7.18 -9.32 -9.22
N GLY A 160 7.64 -10.48 -9.65
CA GLY A 160 7.38 -11.77 -9.00
C GLY A 160 7.82 -11.83 -7.54
N TYR A 161 8.86 -11.07 -7.17
CA TYR A 161 9.30 -10.92 -5.78
C TYR A 161 8.21 -10.32 -4.88
N VAL A 162 7.37 -9.42 -5.41
CA VAL A 162 6.23 -8.87 -4.65
C VAL A 162 5.18 -9.94 -4.39
N MET A 163 4.85 -10.75 -5.40
CA MET A 163 3.88 -11.86 -5.23
C MET A 163 4.38 -12.90 -4.23
N GLN A 164 5.68 -13.19 -4.26
CA GLN A 164 6.32 -14.08 -3.27
C GLN A 164 6.23 -13.48 -1.86
N ALA A 165 6.49 -12.17 -1.71
CA ALA A 165 6.33 -11.49 -0.43
C ALA A 165 4.88 -11.56 0.07
N VAL A 166 3.88 -11.28 -0.80
CA VAL A 166 2.45 -11.38 -0.44
C VAL A 166 2.10 -12.77 0.07
N ALA A 167 2.51 -13.83 -0.65
CA ALA A 167 2.24 -15.21 -0.25
C ALA A 167 2.92 -15.58 1.09
N SER A 168 4.18 -15.17 1.28
CA SER A 168 4.94 -15.40 2.51
C SER A 168 4.35 -14.66 3.69
N ILE A 169 4.01 -13.38 3.53
CA ILE A 169 3.36 -12.57 4.56
C ILE A 169 2.00 -13.20 4.95
N ARG A 170 1.18 -13.56 3.96
CA ARG A 170 -0.13 -14.17 4.25
C ARG A 170 0.00 -15.47 5.05
N SER A 171 1.01 -16.26 4.74
CA SER A 171 1.29 -17.51 5.47
C SER A 171 1.76 -17.27 6.91
N ALA A 172 2.47 -16.18 7.16
CA ALA A 172 3.04 -15.83 8.47
C ALA A 172 2.05 -15.07 9.37
N LEU A 173 1.15 -14.28 8.80
CA LEU A 173 0.15 -13.54 9.57
C LEU A 173 -0.88 -14.46 10.24
N LYS A 174 -1.43 -14.00 11.38
CA LYS A 174 -2.55 -14.68 12.04
C LYS A 174 -3.72 -14.88 11.06
N PRO A 175 -4.49 -15.96 11.22
CA PRO A 175 -5.66 -16.23 10.36
C PRO A 175 -6.71 -15.11 10.36
N THR A 176 -6.76 -14.29 11.39
CA THR A 176 -7.73 -13.18 11.55
C THR A 176 -7.23 -11.84 11.05
N THR A 177 -5.95 -11.71 10.67
CA THR A 177 -5.35 -10.44 10.23
C THR A 177 -5.25 -10.41 8.70
N PRO A 178 -6.13 -9.68 7.98
CA PRO A 178 -6.05 -9.53 6.53
C PRO A 178 -4.76 -8.84 6.08
N LEU A 179 -4.34 -9.16 4.86
CA LEU A 179 -3.24 -8.48 4.18
C LEU A 179 -3.79 -7.53 3.12
N ILE A 180 -3.35 -6.29 3.15
CA ILE A 180 -3.64 -5.27 2.15
C ILE A 180 -2.50 -5.25 1.14
N GLY A 181 -2.82 -5.53 -0.13
CA GLY A 181 -1.97 -5.23 -1.26
C GLY A 181 -2.17 -3.78 -1.71
N PHE A 182 -1.22 -3.21 -2.46
CA PHE A 182 -1.38 -1.83 -2.90
C PHE A 182 -0.60 -1.50 -4.17
N ALA A 183 -0.94 -0.35 -4.77
CA ALA A 183 -0.19 0.28 -5.85
C ALA A 183 -0.36 1.81 -5.79
N GLY A 184 0.51 2.53 -6.49
CA GLY A 184 0.27 3.93 -6.83
C GLY A 184 -0.88 4.04 -7.84
N ALA A 185 -1.74 5.02 -7.67
CA ALA A 185 -2.77 5.33 -8.65
C ALA A 185 -2.15 5.92 -9.94
N PRO A 186 -2.77 5.74 -11.11
CA PRO A 186 -2.22 6.15 -12.39
C PRO A 186 -1.78 7.61 -12.45
N PHE A 187 -2.56 8.55 -11.90
CA PHE A 187 -2.16 9.96 -11.86
C PHE A 187 -0.89 10.18 -11.04
N THR A 188 -0.82 9.56 -9.87
CA THR A 188 0.37 9.63 -9.01
C THR A 188 1.60 9.04 -9.70
N LEU A 189 1.47 7.91 -10.39
CA LEU A 189 2.56 7.30 -11.16
C LEU A 189 2.97 8.19 -12.34
N ALA A 190 2.01 8.78 -13.07
CA ALA A 190 2.27 9.73 -14.16
C ALA A 190 3.01 10.97 -13.66
N CYS A 191 2.64 11.49 -12.49
CA CYS A 191 3.35 12.61 -11.86
C CYS A 191 4.83 12.28 -11.67
N TYR A 192 5.17 11.15 -11.08
CA TYR A 192 6.57 10.74 -10.90
C TYR A 192 7.27 10.48 -12.24
N ALA A 193 6.62 9.81 -13.17
CA ALA A 193 7.16 9.50 -14.49
C ALA A 193 7.49 10.77 -15.31
N ILE A 194 6.73 11.84 -15.13
CA ILE A 194 6.92 13.11 -15.86
C ILE A 194 7.83 14.06 -15.08
N GLU A 195 7.64 14.24 -13.76
CA GLU A 195 8.48 15.13 -12.96
C GLU A 195 9.93 14.63 -12.88
N GLY A 196 10.11 13.31 -12.81
CA GLY A 196 11.41 12.66 -12.58
C GLY A 196 11.72 12.47 -11.10
N GLY A 197 10.74 12.72 -10.21
CA GLY A 197 10.87 12.65 -8.76
C GLY A 197 9.72 13.34 -8.05
N GLY A 198 9.90 13.67 -6.77
CA GLY A 198 8.93 14.47 -6.01
C GLY A 198 8.85 15.90 -6.54
N SER A 199 7.66 16.50 -6.52
CA SER A 199 7.43 17.90 -6.88
C SER A 199 6.47 18.53 -5.88
N ARG A 200 6.54 19.83 -5.72
CA ARG A 200 5.62 20.57 -4.85
C ARG A 200 4.28 20.87 -5.54
N HIS A 201 4.32 21.12 -6.85
CA HIS A 201 3.17 21.63 -7.62
C HIS A 201 2.82 20.76 -8.82
N TYR A 202 3.66 19.79 -9.18
CA TYR A 202 3.47 18.90 -10.33
C TYR A 202 3.20 19.66 -11.63
N GLU A 203 3.92 20.79 -11.83
CA GLU A 203 3.71 21.70 -12.94
C GLU A 203 4.04 21.09 -14.30
N LYS A 204 5.07 20.21 -14.37
CA LYS A 204 5.42 19.53 -15.62
C LYS A 204 4.37 18.48 -16.00
N ALA A 205 3.89 17.70 -15.01
CA ALA A 205 2.83 16.73 -15.23
C ALA A 205 1.53 17.41 -15.68
N LYS A 206 1.13 18.50 -15.04
CA LYS A 206 -0.06 19.27 -15.42
C LYS A 206 0.12 19.94 -16.79
N ALA A 207 1.27 20.55 -17.06
CA ALA A 207 1.54 21.12 -18.37
C ALA A 207 1.52 20.08 -19.49
N PHE A 208 2.05 18.88 -19.26
CA PHE A 208 1.97 17.77 -20.20
C PHE A 208 0.52 17.35 -20.46
N MET A 209 -0.26 17.16 -19.39
CA MET A 209 -1.68 16.81 -19.43
C MET A 209 -2.52 17.79 -20.25
N TYR A 210 -2.27 19.11 -20.08
CA TYR A 210 -3.00 20.17 -20.82
C TYR A 210 -2.54 20.31 -22.26
N ARG A 211 -1.24 20.12 -22.53
CA ARG A 211 -0.66 20.35 -23.85
C ARG A 211 -1.01 19.26 -24.86
N ASP A 212 -1.06 18.01 -24.44
CA ASP A 212 -1.31 16.87 -25.33
C ASP A 212 -2.17 15.80 -24.63
N LYS A 213 -3.48 15.96 -24.76
CA LYS A 213 -4.44 15.01 -24.18
C LYS A 213 -4.29 13.61 -24.77
N GLY A 214 -3.91 13.48 -26.04
CA GLY A 214 -3.73 12.17 -26.69
C GLY A 214 -2.57 11.39 -26.07
N ALA A 215 -1.42 12.04 -25.93
CA ALA A 215 -0.26 11.44 -25.26
C ALA A 215 -0.53 11.17 -23.77
N TRP A 216 -1.24 12.08 -23.07
CA TRP A 216 -1.67 11.87 -21.70
C TRP A 216 -2.57 10.63 -21.56
N ASP A 217 -3.61 10.53 -22.38
CA ASP A 217 -4.53 9.39 -22.34
C ASP A 217 -3.82 8.06 -22.66
N ALA A 218 -2.85 8.05 -23.57
CA ALA A 218 -2.04 6.88 -23.89
C ALA A 218 -1.17 6.45 -22.70
N LEU A 219 -0.50 7.40 -22.03
CA LEU A 219 0.27 7.13 -20.82
C LEU A 219 -0.63 6.58 -19.71
N MET A 220 -1.75 7.26 -19.44
CA MET A 220 -2.69 6.86 -18.39
C MET A 220 -3.30 5.48 -18.67
N ALA A 221 -3.62 5.16 -19.94
CA ALA A 221 -4.13 3.85 -20.30
C ALA A 221 -3.12 2.73 -20.01
N ASN A 222 -1.85 2.94 -20.35
CA ASN A 222 -0.77 1.99 -20.06
C ASN A 222 -0.57 1.79 -18.54
N LEU A 223 -0.57 2.89 -17.76
CA LEU A 223 -0.48 2.82 -16.31
C LEU A 223 -1.70 2.12 -15.67
N VAL A 224 -2.90 2.32 -16.20
CA VAL A 224 -4.12 1.62 -15.75
C VAL A 224 -4.00 0.12 -15.96
N ASP A 225 -3.60 -0.31 -17.17
CA ASP A 225 -3.49 -1.73 -17.50
C ASP A 225 -2.43 -2.41 -16.63
N ALA A 226 -1.27 -1.78 -16.47
CA ALA A 226 -0.20 -2.28 -15.60
C ALA A 226 -0.65 -2.35 -14.13
N THR A 227 -1.30 -1.31 -13.62
CA THR A 227 -1.76 -1.27 -12.22
C THR A 227 -2.86 -2.30 -11.95
N ALA A 228 -3.80 -2.49 -12.86
CA ALA A 228 -4.85 -3.50 -12.74
C ALA A 228 -4.27 -4.92 -12.71
N LEU A 229 -3.36 -5.22 -13.63
CA LEU A 229 -2.67 -6.51 -13.67
C LEU A 229 -1.88 -6.77 -12.36
N TYR A 230 -1.14 -5.78 -11.90
CA TYR A 230 -0.32 -5.86 -10.69
C TYR A 230 -1.16 -6.06 -9.42
N LEU A 231 -2.27 -5.34 -9.26
CA LEU A 231 -3.15 -5.47 -8.10
C LEU A 231 -3.90 -6.80 -8.09
N ASN A 232 -4.44 -7.24 -9.23
CA ASN A 232 -5.09 -8.55 -9.35
C ASN A 232 -4.10 -9.70 -9.05
N ALA A 233 -2.84 -9.57 -9.44
CA ALA A 233 -1.82 -10.54 -9.10
C ALA A 233 -1.51 -10.56 -7.60
N GLN A 234 -1.50 -9.41 -6.90
CA GLN A 234 -1.38 -9.37 -5.44
C GLN A 234 -2.57 -10.04 -4.76
N ALA A 235 -3.79 -9.82 -5.25
CA ALA A 235 -4.99 -10.50 -4.76
C ALA A 235 -4.89 -12.02 -4.96
N ALA A 236 -4.51 -12.48 -6.14
CA ALA A 236 -4.30 -13.89 -6.45
C ALA A 236 -3.18 -14.54 -5.61
N ALA A 237 -2.15 -13.77 -5.24
CA ALA A 237 -1.07 -14.20 -4.35
C ALA A 237 -1.47 -14.26 -2.86
N GLY A 238 -2.63 -13.68 -2.49
CA GLY A 238 -3.17 -13.80 -1.14
C GLY A 238 -3.44 -12.50 -0.40
N ALA A 239 -3.51 -11.34 -1.06
CA ALA A 239 -4.02 -10.11 -0.46
C ALA A 239 -5.55 -10.14 -0.40
N GLN A 240 -6.14 -9.71 0.73
CA GLN A 240 -7.59 -9.70 0.96
C GLN A 240 -8.25 -8.35 0.72
N ALA A 241 -7.48 -7.29 0.58
CA ALA A 241 -7.92 -5.97 0.18
C ALA A 241 -6.83 -5.30 -0.64
N LEU A 242 -7.20 -4.32 -1.46
CA LEU A 242 -6.27 -3.59 -2.32
C LEU A 242 -6.41 -2.09 -2.05
N GLN A 243 -5.29 -1.36 -1.93
CA GLN A 243 -5.32 0.09 -1.80
C GLN A 243 -4.62 0.78 -2.95
N LEU A 244 -5.29 1.75 -3.55
CA LEU A 244 -4.72 2.69 -4.50
C LEU A 244 -4.32 3.98 -3.79
N PHE A 245 -3.03 4.32 -3.87
CA PHE A 245 -2.48 5.56 -3.33
C PHE A 245 -2.45 6.64 -4.42
N ASP A 246 -3.44 7.53 -4.39
CA ASP A 246 -3.51 8.70 -5.28
C ASP A 246 -3.00 9.95 -4.55
N SER A 247 -1.75 9.88 -4.13
CA SER A 247 -1.13 10.84 -3.22
C SER A 247 -1.07 12.27 -3.76
N TRP A 248 -1.10 12.46 -5.07
CA TRP A 248 -0.90 13.78 -5.69
C TRP A 248 -2.14 14.36 -6.38
N VAL A 249 -3.24 13.62 -6.39
CA VAL A 249 -4.44 14.00 -7.13
C VAL A 249 -5.11 15.28 -6.61
N GLY A 250 -4.95 15.59 -5.33
CA GLY A 250 -5.46 16.84 -4.76
C GLY A 250 -4.81 18.12 -5.31
N THR A 251 -3.76 18.01 -6.14
CA THR A 251 -3.22 19.16 -6.89
C THR A 251 -4.13 19.58 -8.05
N LEU A 252 -5.16 18.79 -8.37
CA LEU A 252 -6.12 19.07 -9.44
C LEU A 252 -7.41 19.70 -8.88
N GLY A 253 -7.99 20.58 -9.67
CA GLY A 253 -9.37 21.01 -9.46
C GLY A 253 -10.37 19.94 -9.93
N PRO A 254 -11.64 20.02 -9.49
CA PRO A 254 -12.67 19.04 -9.86
C PRO A 254 -12.85 18.83 -11.36
N ASN A 255 -12.83 19.90 -12.14
CA ASN A 255 -12.97 19.82 -13.59
C ASN A 255 -11.81 19.06 -14.26
N ASP A 256 -10.57 19.32 -13.82
CA ASP A 256 -9.39 18.63 -14.36
C ASP A 256 -9.40 17.14 -13.97
N TYR A 257 -9.73 16.85 -12.71
CA TYR A 257 -9.89 15.45 -12.29
C TYR A 257 -10.93 14.71 -13.13
N GLN A 258 -12.09 15.34 -13.36
CA GLN A 258 -13.19 14.74 -14.13
C GLN A 258 -12.80 14.47 -15.59
N ILE A 259 -12.01 15.35 -16.21
CA ILE A 259 -11.63 15.24 -17.63
C ILE A 259 -10.43 14.30 -17.83
N TYR A 260 -9.42 14.42 -16.98
CA TYR A 260 -8.09 13.82 -17.23
C TYR A 260 -7.75 12.62 -16.36
N VAL A 261 -8.50 12.36 -15.27
CA VAL A 261 -8.19 11.30 -14.31
C VAL A 261 -9.36 10.34 -14.11
N GLN A 262 -10.57 10.84 -13.85
CA GLN A 262 -11.70 10.02 -13.47
C GLN A 262 -12.04 8.90 -14.49
N PRO A 263 -12.01 9.11 -15.81
CA PRO A 263 -12.29 8.02 -16.78
C PRO A 263 -11.29 6.86 -16.66
N HIS A 264 -10.03 7.18 -16.39
CA HIS A 264 -8.96 6.20 -16.20
C HIS A 264 -9.14 5.44 -14.88
N MET A 265 -9.52 6.13 -13.80
CA MET A 265 -9.79 5.49 -12.51
C MET A 265 -11.01 4.58 -12.56
N ARG A 266 -12.09 4.98 -13.26
CA ARG A 266 -13.24 4.10 -13.52
C ARG A 266 -12.85 2.82 -14.26
N ARG A 267 -11.99 2.95 -15.27
CA ARG A 267 -11.46 1.79 -16.01
C ARG A 267 -10.65 0.89 -15.10
N LEU A 268 -9.79 1.46 -14.26
CA LEU A 268 -8.97 0.72 -13.32
C LEU A 268 -9.82 -0.07 -12.33
N PHE A 269 -10.74 0.60 -11.60
CA PHE A 269 -11.59 -0.08 -10.64
C PHE A 269 -12.50 -1.14 -11.29
N GLY A 270 -12.97 -0.89 -12.52
CA GLY A 270 -13.74 -1.87 -13.30
C GLY A 270 -12.95 -3.09 -13.74
N ALA A 271 -11.61 -3.01 -13.73
CA ALA A 271 -10.70 -4.11 -14.09
C ALA A 271 -10.18 -4.90 -12.87
N LEU A 272 -10.45 -4.45 -11.64
CA LEU A 272 -10.10 -5.17 -10.42
C LEU A 272 -11.10 -6.30 -10.13
N ASP A 273 -10.62 -7.34 -9.45
CA ASP A 273 -11.47 -8.42 -8.96
C ASP A 273 -12.55 -7.86 -8.01
N PRO A 274 -13.83 -7.93 -8.37
CA PRO A 274 -14.91 -7.37 -7.57
C PRO A 274 -15.13 -8.10 -6.24
N SER A 275 -14.57 -9.27 -6.05
CA SER A 275 -14.64 -10.02 -4.79
C SER A 275 -13.67 -9.49 -3.72
N VAL A 276 -12.69 -8.67 -4.13
CA VAL A 276 -11.66 -8.10 -3.24
C VAL A 276 -11.97 -6.63 -2.99
N PRO A 277 -12.20 -6.22 -1.73
CA PRO A 277 -12.43 -4.81 -1.41
C PRO A 277 -11.28 -3.93 -1.89
N SER A 278 -11.61 -2.79 -2.49
CA SER A 278 -10.64 -1.82 -2.96
C SER A 278 -10.81 -0.47 -2.27
N ILE A 279 -9.68 0.13 -1.87
CA ILE A 279 -9.61 1.39 -1.14
C ILE A 279 -9.03 2.46 -2.06
N HIS A 280 -9.78 3.52 -2.29
CA HIS A 280 -9.32 4.69 -3.04
C HIS A 280 -8.89 5.78 -2.06
N PHE A 281 -7.60 5.97 -1.88
CA PHE A 281 -7.04 6.97 -0.98
C PHE A 281 -6.32 8.08 -1.75
N GLY A 282 -6.62 9.33 -1.42
CA GLY A 282 -5.91 10.50 -1.92
C GLY A 282 -5.65 11.52 -0.82
N THR A 283 -4.73 12.44 -1.04
CA THR A 283 -4.47 13.60 -0.16
C THR A 283 -4.95 14.89 -0.83
N ASP A 284 -5.35 15.87 -0.02
CA ASP A 284 -5.92 17.16 -0.49
C ASP A 284 -7.19 16.98 -1.36
N THR A 285 -7.96 15.91 -1.12
CA THR A 285 -9.08 15.49 -1.98
C THR A 285 -10.44 15.95 -1.49
N SER A 286 -10.52 16.83 -0.51
CA SER A 286 -11.81 17.31 0.03
C SER A 286 -12.74 17.93 -1.04
N THR A 287 -12.19 18.46 -2.13
CA THR A 287 -12.95 18.99 -3.27
C THR A 287 -13.31 17.93 -4.32
N LEU A 288 -12.80 16.71 -4.19
CA LEU A 288 -12.90 15.64 -5.19
C LEU A 288 -13.70 14.43 -4.71
N LEU A 289 -14.22 14.43 -3.47
CA LEU A 289 -14.76 13.24 -2.81
C LEU A 289 -15.84 12.52 -3.61
N GLU A 290 -16.82 13.25 -4.13
CA GLU A 290 -17.90 12.68 -4.93
C GLU A 290 -17.36 12.09 -6.25
N LEU A 291 -16.40 12.76 -6.87
CA LEU A 291 -15.75 12.29 -8.10
C LEU A 291 -14.90 11.05 -7.85
N GLN A 292 -14.22 10.95 -6.69
CA GLN A 292 -13.48 9.76 -6.28
C GLN A 292 -14.43 8.59 -6.00
N ARG A 293 -15.50 8.80 -5.24
CA ARG A 293 -16.56 7.79 -5.05
C ARG A 293 -17.09 7.28 -6.39
N ASP A 294 -17.41 8.20 -7.29
CA ASP A 294 -17.99 7.86 -8.60
C ASP A 294 -16.97 7.24 -9.56
N ALA A 295 -15.68 7.34 -9.27
CA ALA A 295 -14.61 6.66 -9.99
C ALA A 295 -14.52 5.18 -9.61
N GLY A 296 -14.88 4.80 -8.37
CA GLY A 296 -14.90 3.42 -7.90
C GLY A 296 -14.17 3.20 -6.59
N GLY A 297 -14.16 1.95 -6.17
CA GLY A 297 -13.67 1.50 -4.86
C GLY A 297 -14.80 1.29 -3.87
N SER A 298 -14.63 0.30 -2.98
CA SER A 298 -15.60 0.00 -1.92
C SER A 298 -15.35 0.85 -0.67
N VAL A 299 -14.17 1.42 -0.53
CA VAL A 299 -13.75 2.27 0.58
C VAL A 299 -13.11 3.55 0.02
N VAL A 300 -13.49 4.71 0.56
CA VAL A 300 -12.81 5.99 0.27
C VAL A 300 -11.98 6.39 1.48
N GLY A 301 -10.69 6.61 1.27
CA GLY A 301 -9.78 7.11 2.29
C GLY A 301 -9.78 8.63 2.32
N LEU A 302 -9.99 9.20 3.51
CA LEU A 302 -9.97 10.64 3.76
C LEU A 302 -8.64 11.05 4.39
N ASP A 303 -8.14 12.20 4.00
CA ASP A 303 -7.08 12.87 4.74
C ASP A 303 -7.67 13.76 5.87
N TRP A 304 -6.80 14.36 6.67
CA TRP A 304 -7.21 15.13 7.87
C TRP A 304 -7.76 16.54 7.58
N ARG A 305 -7.82 16.96 6.30
CA ARG A 305 -8.26 18.32 5.91
C ARG A 305 -9.76 18.48 5.81
N ILE A 306 -10.50 17.42 6.11
CA ILE A 306 -11.95 17.42 6.23
C ILE A 306 -12.36 16.70 7.51
N GLU A 307 -13.44 17.15 8.15
CA GLU A 307 -14.03 16.39 9.26
C GLU A 307 -14.61 15.06 8.76
N LEU A 308 -14.41 13.98 9.52
CA LEU A 308 -14.84 12.64 9.09
C LEU A 308 -16.34 12.59 8.76
N ALA A 309 -17.18 13.17 9.62
CA ALA A 309 -18.63 13.20 9.40
C ALA A 309 -19.01 13.94 8.12
N GLU A 310 -18.43 15.11 7.88
CA GLU A 310 -18.68 15.89 6.66
C GLU A 310 -18.28 15.12 5.41
N GLY A 311 -17.05 14.54 5.41
CA GLY A 311 -16.57 13.74 4.29
C GLY A 311 -17.46 12.54 4.02
N TRP A 312 -17.86 11.83 5.07
CA TRP A 312 -18.72 10.65 4.92
C TRP A 312 -20.13 10.98 4.46
N ASP A 313 -20.74 12.07 4.96
CA ASP A 313 -22.05 12.49 4.55
C ASP A 313 -22.08 12.88 3.05
N ARG A 314 -21.03 13.52 2.54
CA ARG A 314 -20.85 13.80 1.11
C ARG A 314 -20.67 12.55 0.26
N LEU A 315 -19.92 11.57 0.77
CA LEU A 315 -19.73 10.29 0.10
C LEU A 315 -21.00 9.44 0.09
N GLY A 316 -21.87 9.62 1.07
CA GLY A 316 -23.13 8.88 1.21
C GLY A 316 -22.92 7.43 1.68
N PRO A 317 -24.00 6.62 1.73
CA PRO A 317 -23.96 5.28 2.33
C PRO A 317 -23.43 4.17 1.42
N SER A 318 -23.05 4.49 0.18
CA SER A 318 -22.64 3.49 -0.81
C SER A 318 -21.20 2.98 -0.62
N VAL A 319 -20.37 3.69 0.14
CA VAL A 319 -18.96 3.34 0.37
C VAL A 319 -18.65 3.34 1.87
N ALA A 320 -17.66 2.53 2.25
CA ALA A 320 -17.01 2.62 3.55
C ALA A 320 -16.02 3.79 3.58
N VAL A 321 -15.64 4.26 4.76
CA VAL A 321 -14.73 5.39 4.93
C VAL A 321 -13.54 4.99 5.79
N GLN A 322 -12.33 5.31 5.31
CA GLN A 322 -11.09 5.11 6.03
C GLN A 322 -10.47 6.45 6.42
N GLY A 323 -10.03 6.58 7.66
CA GLY A 323 -9.29 7.76 8.12
C GLY A 323 -9.71 8.22 9.51
N ASN A 324 -9.33 9.45 9.90
CA ASN A 324 -8.53 10.42 9.15
C ASN A 324 -7.70 11.30 10.10
N LEU A 325 -7.06 10.67 11.10
CA LEU A 325 -6.24 11.41 12.07
C LEU A 325 -5.02 12.04 11.38
N ASP A 326 -4.77 13.33 11.64
CA ASP A 326 -3.53 13.99 11.20
C ASP A 326 -2.32 13.28 11.82
N PRO A 327 -1.38 12.74 11.02
CA PRO A 327 -0.21 12.06 11.56
C PRO A 327 0.67 12.97 12.42
N ALA A 328 0.64 14.28 12.25
CA ALA A 328 1.39 15.22 13.07
C ALA A 328 0.89 15.27 14.52
N VAL A 329 -0.34 14.89 14.78
CA VAL A 329 -0.92 14.81 16.13
C VAL A 329 -0.17 13.81 17.01
N LEU A 330 0.42 12.77 16.42
CA LEU A 330 1.20 11.78 17.15
C LEU A 330 2.48 12.35 17.82
N PHE A 331 2.87 13.60 17.52
CA PHE A 331 3.96 14.31 18.21
C PHE A 331 3.49 15.13 19.41
N ALA A 332 2.18 15.33 19.56
CA ALA A 332 1.61 16.06 20.69
C ALA A 332 1.63 15.22 21.97
N PRO A 333 1.40 15.82 23.15
CA PRO A 333 1.08 15.06 24.36
C PRO A 333 -0.07 14.08 24.09
N PHE A 334 -0.03 12.90 24.72
CA PHE A 334 -0.98 11.84 24.36
C PHE A 334 -2.44 12.21 24.63
N GLU A 335 -2.70 13.09 25.59
CA GLU A 335 -4.04 13.62 25.87
C GLU A 335 -4.66 14.32 24.64
N GLU A 336 -3.83 14.98 23.82
CA GLU A 336 -4.30 15.59 22.58
C GLU A 336 -4.53 14.53 21.50
N VAL A 337 -3.68 13.49 21.42
CA VAL A 337 -3.89 12.33 20.54
C VAL A 337 -5.23 11.66 20.87
N GLU A 338 -5.46 11.37 22.14
CA GLU A 338 -6.69 10.77 22.65
C GLU A 338 -7.91 11.64 22.31
N ARG A 339 -7.85 12.94 22.61
CA ARG A 339 -8.96 13.87 22.35
C ARG A 339 -9.37 13.88 20.87
N ARG A 340 -8.40 13.86 19.95
CA ARG A 340 -8.66 13.87 18.50
C ARG A 340 -9.14 12.52 18.00
N ALA A 341 -8.56 11.43 18.47
CA ALA A 341 -9.01 10.09 18.12
C ALA A 341 -10.47 9.85 18.57
N ARG A 342 -10.81 10.25 19.81
CA ARG A 342 -12.20 10.19 20.32
C ARG A 342 -13.15 11.02 19.45
N ARG A 343 -12.74 12.24 19.03
CA ARG A 343 -13.54 13.08 18.14
C ARG A 343 -13.85 12.39 16.80
N ILE A 344 -12.88 11.72 16.20
CA ILE A 344 -13.08 10.96 14.94
C ILE A 344 -14.08 9.82 15.17
N LEU A 345 -13.91 9.06 16.26
CA LEU A 345 -14.84 7.97 16.62
C LEU A 345 -16.25 8.48 16.95
N ASP A 346 -16.38 9.67 17.59
CA ASP A 346 -17.65 10.32 17.83
C ASP A 346 -18.34 10.73 16.52
N GLN A 347 -17.60 11.23 15.55
CA GLN A 347 -18.09 11.57 14.22
C GLN A 347 -18.52 10.33 13.42
N ALA A 348 -17.79 9.22 13.56
CA ALA A 348 -18.20 7.94 12.99
C ALA A 348 -19.51 7.41 13.60
N ALA A 349 -19.75 7.72 14.87
CA ALA A 349 -21.01 7.41 15.61
C ALA A 349 -21.42 5.93 15.53
N GLY A 350 -20.48 4.99 15.46
CA GLY A 350 -20.75 3.56 15.34
C GLY A 350 -21.34 3.14 13.99
N ARG A 351 -21.34 4.02 12.99
CA ARG A 351 -21.83 3.66 11.63
C ARG A 351 -20.99 2.51 11.05
N PRO A 352 -21.60 1.43 10.51
CA PRO A 352 -20.89 0.37 9.83
C PRO A 352 -20.08 0.89 8.64
N GLY A 353 -18.82 0.47 8.54
CA GLY A 353 -17.94 0.86 7.44
C GLY A 353 -16.89 1.91 7.79
N HIS A 354 -16.67 2.24 9.07
CA HIS A 354 -15.52 3.03 9.49
C HIS A 354 -14.29 2.15 9.68
N ILE A 355 -13.17 2.56 9.06
CA ILE A 355 -11.82 2.01 9.27
C ILE A 355 -10.97 3.14 9.80
N PHE A 356 -10.53 3.05 11.07
CA PHE A 356 -9.66 4.08 11.62
C PHE A 356 -8.26 4.01 10.98
N ASN A 357 -7.77 5.14 10.54
CA ASN A 357 -6.42 5.30 10.00
C ASN A 357 -5.94 6.74 10.21
N LEU A 358 -4.68 7.00 9.91
CA LEU A 358 -4.19 8.35 9.75
C LEU A 358 -4.62 8.90 8.37
N GLY A 359 -4.66 10.21 8.25
CA GLY A 359 -4.90 10.89 6.96
C GLY A 359 -3.70 10.86 6.00
N HIS A 360 -2.57 10.29 6.43
CA HIS A 360 -1.34 10.01 5.64
C HIS A 360 -0.47 9.00 6.39
N GLY A 361 0.69 8.64 5.85
CA GLY A 361 1.60 7.70 6.50
C GLY A 361 2.25 8.24 7.78
N ILE A 362 2.54 7.33 8.71
CA ILE A 362 3.30 7.64 9.93
C ILE A 362 4.63 8.33 9.58
N MET A 363 4.97 9.35 10.34
CA MET A 363 6.20 10.13 10.15
C MET A 363 7.41 9.45 10.81
N PRO A 364 8.65 9.67 10.28
CA PRO A 364 9.84 8.93 10.73
C PRO A 364 10.22 9.04 12.20
N HIS A 365 9.79 10.11 12.89
CA HIS A 365 10.15 10.40 14.27
C HIS A 365 8.96 10.23 15.23
N THR A 366 7.87 9.64 14.77
CA THR A 366 6.69 9.37 15.60
C THR A 366 7.07 8.47 16.79
N PRO A 367 6.68 8.81 18.04
CA PRO A 367 6.87 7.93 19.18
C PRO A 367 6.08 6.62 19.00
N VAL A 368 6.77 5.48 19.06
CA VAL A 368 6.13 4.15 18.91
C VAL A 368 5.04 3.94 19.98
N ASP A 369 5.31 4.41 21.19
CA ASP A 369 4.39 4.32 22.33
C ASP A 369 3.05 5.02 22.07
N HIS A 370 3.08 6.18 21.38
CA HIS A 370 1.86 6.88 20.99
C HIS A 370 1.05 6.09 19.95
N VAL A 371 1.73 5.37 19.06
CA VAL A 371 1.06 4.52 18.07
C VAL A 371 0.39 3.33 18.75
N LEU A 372 1.08 2.65 19.66
CA LEU A 372 0.53 1.53 20.44
C LEU A 372 -0.70 1.97 21.25
N ARG A 373 -0.56 3.04 22.02
CA ARG A 373 -1.64 3.61 22.84
C ARG A 373 -2.84 4.09 22.00
N LEU A 374 -2.60 4.60 20.78
CA LEU A 374 -3.67 4.97 19.86
C LEU A 374 -4.48 3.76 19.42
N ILE A 375 -3.83 2.63 19.11
CA ILE A 375 -4.51 1.40 18.68
C ILE A 375 -5.37 0.86 19.82
N ASP A 376 -4.80 0.75 21.02
CA ASP A 376 -5.54 0.33 22.21
C ASP A 376 -6.75 1.24 22.47
N LEU A 377 -6.55 2.55 22.42
CA LEU A 377 -7.62 3.55 22.61
C LEU A 377 -8.75 3.39 21.61
N VAL A 378 -8.44 3.18 20.32
CA VAL A 378 -9.47 3.01 19.29
C VAL A 378 -10.31 1.76 19.56
N HIS A 379 -9.70 0.64 19.93
CA HIS A 379 -10.40 -0.57 20.29
C HIS A 379 -11.26 -0.38 21.56
N GLU A 380 -10.71 0.17 22.63
CA GLU A 380 -11.43 0.39 23.89
C GLU A 380 -12.64 1.30 23.73
N VAL A 381 -12.47 2.43 23.02
CA VAL A 381 -13.54 3.43 22.87
C VAL A 381 -14.64 2.93 21.94
N SER A 382 -14.31 2.13 20.93
CA SER A 382 -15.27 1.65 19.95
C SER A 382 -16.03 0.39 20.38
N ALA A 383 -15.43 -0.46 21.24
CA ALA A 383 -16.07 -1.68 21.76
C ALA A 383 -17.42 -1.42 22.48
N GLY A 384 -17.59 -0.24 23.11
CA GLY A 384 -18.83 0.12 23.78
C GLY A 384 -19.91 0.72 22.86
N ARG A 385 -19.65 0.95 21.60
CA ARG A 385 -20.53 1.69 20.67
C ARG A 385 -21.29 0.81 19.71
N SER A 386 -20.85 -0.42 19.54
CA SER A 386 -21.44 -1.38 18.58
C SER A 386 -22.70 -2.08 19.11
N ALA A 387 -23.13 -1.80 20.35
CA ALA A 387 -24.25 -2.46 21.03
C ALA A 387 -25.55 -1.61 21.08
N GLY A 388 -25.63 -0.51 20.30
CA GLY A 388 -26.77 0.43 20.33
C GLY A 388 -27.64 0.36 19.07
#